data_e3acfef27ab8c941e7be36e4a7924958
#
_entry.id   e3acfef27ab8c941e7be36e4a7924958
#
_cell.length_a   1.000
_cell.length_b   1.000
_cell.length_c   1.000
_cell.angle_alpha   90.00
_cell.angle_beta   90.00
_cell.angle_gamma   90.00
#
_symmetry.space_group_name_H-M   'P 1'
#
loop_
_entity.id
_entity.type
_entity.pdbx_description
1 polymer ?
#
loop_
_entity_poly.entity_id
_entity_poly.type
_entity_poly.pdbx_seq_one_letter_code
_entity_poly.pdbx_strand_id
1 'polypeptide(L)'
;MADTYTKTAIALQGGGALGAYAFGALKRIYESEPNFRPSAISGVSIGAFTAAIVASHPHNPIPKLQAFWDELTVLHSAFLPPSAEKFLAYFGNSAFYWPRLDYFRLPFWTNIYDLSPIKRTLQRYIDFERIAGGDVKLIVTATNIVSGESEEFSNDAPANPITMDHLIASGSLPPSYPAREIGEHSYWDGGLFDNTPLSALLGHIDAAEAATTRAIVINLFPKEGEVPKNMLEVFDRMTELQFANKTRKDVALAQKINKLVAIIEVLPGGRTALKDEANELAKYKVFEHIIAITNNGKEPVSSSADFSKESIERRIDAGYRDAAKALGSRQESAKALKAAVAKKKATTS
;
A
#
# COMPACT_ATOMS: atom_id res chain seq x y z
N MET A 1 23.32 -18.44 3.32
CA MET A 1 23.26 -17.71 2.05
C MET A 1 22.99 -16.26 2.39
N ALA A 2 23.67 -15.31 1.76
CA ALA A 2 23.33 -13.91 1.90
C ALA A 2 21.90 -13.73 1.37
N ASP A 3 21.11 -12.83 1.97
CA ASP A 3 19.83 -12.41 1.37
C ASP A 3 20.14 -11.80 0.00
N THR A 4 20.04 -12.61 -1.04
CA THR A 4 20.39 -12.23 -2.42
C THR A 4 19.13 -11.87 -3.18
N TYR A 5 18.38 -10.88 -2.67
CA TYR A 5 17.40 -10.22 -3.51
C TYR A 5 18.10 -9.18 -4.40
N THR A 6 17.69 -9.14 -5.65
CA THR A 6 18.20 -8.19 -6.64
C THR A 6 17.20 -7.10 -6.96
N LYS A 7 15.92 -7.34 -6.64
CA LYS A 7 14.80 -6.43 -6.88
C LYS A 7 13.98 -6.23 -5.61
N THR A 8 13.29 -5.11 -5.52
CA THR A 8 12.34 -4.83 -4.45
C THR A 8 11.01 -4.39 -5.04
N ALA A 9 9.93 -5.01 -4.59
CA ALA A 9 8.57 -4.63 -4.89
C ALA A 9 7.88 -4.13 -3.61
N ILE A 10 6.99 -3.13 -3.71
CA ILE A 10 6.36 -2.49 -2.55
C ILE A 10 4.84 -2.49 -2.73
N ALA A 11 4.10 -2.94 -1.71
CA ALA A 11 2.64 -2.81 -1.64
C ALA A 11 2.25 -1.79 -0.57
N LEU A 12 1.42 -0.82 -0.96
CA LEU A 12 0.97 0.29 -0.13
C LEU A 12 -0.54 0.19 0.15
N GLN A 13 -0.88 0.10 1.43
CA GLN A 13 -2.26 0.04 1.89
C GLN A 13 -2.97 1.39 1.76
N GLY A 14 -4.30 1.37 1.54
CA GLY A 14 -5.18 2.53 1.62
C GLY A 14 -5.51 2.93 3.06
N GLY A 15 -5.89 4.20 3.29
CA GLY A 15 -6.25 4.67 4.63
C GLY A 15 -6.24 6.19 4.85
N GLY A 16 -6.42 6.99 3.80
CA GLY A 16 -6.50 8.45 3.92
C GLY A 16 -5.26 9.04 4.62
N ALA A 17 -5.46 9.87 5.63
CA ALA A 17 -4.39 10.53 6.38
C ALA A 17 -3.42 9.56 7.09
N LEU A 18 -3.82 8.30 7.33
CA LEU A 18 -2.94 7.26 7.86
C LEU A 18 -1.78 6.95 6.89
N GLY A 19 -1.93 7.25 5.60
CA GLY A 19 -0.89 7.09 4.57
C GLY A 19 0.41 7.86 4.85
N ALA A 20 0.39 8.86 5.73
CA ALA A 20 1.59 9.53 6.22
C ALA A 20 2.59 8.57 6.88
N TYR A 21 2.10 7.49 7.49
CA TYR A 21 2.92 6.40 8.00
C TYR A 21 3.70 5.70 6.87
N ALA A 22 3.03 5.41 5.73
CA ALA A 22 3.71 4.82 4.58
C ALA A 22 4.80 5.74 4.01
N PHE A 23 4.56 7.04 3.99
CA PHE A 23 5.59 8.01 3.61
C PHE A 23 6.81 7.94 4.55
N GLY A 24 6.60 7.90 5.87
CA GLY A 24 7.70 7.73 6.85
C GLY A 24 8.50 6.44 6.62
N ALA A 25 7.81 5.33 6.35
CA ALA A 25 8.45 4.05 6.04
C ALA A 25 9.26 4.12 4.73
N LEU A 26 8.71 4.71 3.66
CA LEU A 26 9.43 4.92 2.39
C LEU A 26 10.67 5.79 2.58
N LYS A 27 10.55 6.88 3.34
CA LYS A 27 11.69 7.75 3.66
C LYS A 27 12.84 6.93 4.28
N ARG A 28 12.54 6.08 5.25
CA ARG A 28 13.56 5.21 5.87
C ARG A 28 14.16 4.22 4.87
N ILE A 29 13.35 3.62 4.01
CA ILE A 29 13.83 2.66 2.97
C ILE A 29 14.82 3.37 2.04
N TYR A 30 14.44 4.52 1.50
CA TYR A 30 15.29 5.30 0.57
C TYR A 30 16.58 5.80 1.22
N GLU A 31 16.56 6.17 2.50
CA GLU A 31 17.74 6.58 3.24
C GLU A 31 18.68 5.42 3.60
N SER A 32 18.15 4.21 3.78
CA SER A 32 18.95 3.05 4.20
C SER A 32 19.66 2.34 3.04
N GLU A 33 19.24 2.55 1.82
CA GLU A 33 19.76 1.86 0.64
C GLU A 33 20.17 2.88 -0.44
N PRO A 34 21.48 3.16 -0.61
CA PRO A 34 21.95 4.06 -1.66
C PRO A 34 21.46 3.62 -3.04
N ASN A 35 20.98 4.58 -3.84
CA ASN A 35 20.42 4.34 -5.18
C ASN A 35 19.19 3.40 -5.19
N PHE A 36 18.46 3.30 -4.08
CA PHE A 36 17.25 2.49 -4.00
C PHE A 36 16.23 2.93 -5.05
N ARG A 37 15.62 1.92 -5.67
CA ARG A 37 14.52 2.06 -6.61
C ARG A 37 13.68 0.78 -6.54
N PRO A 38 12.36 0.85 -6.36
CA PRO A 38 11.53 -0.35 -6.48
C PRO A 38 11.46 -0.79 -7.94
N SER A 39 11.38 -2.09 -8.19
CA SER A 39 11.10 -2.64 -9.53
C SER A 39 9.60 -2.63 -9.85
N ALA A 40 8.78 -2.76 -8.80
CA ALA A 40 7.32 -2.67 -8.88
C ALA A 40 6.76 -2.02 -7.62
N ILE A 41 5.66 -1.32 -7.76
CA ILE A 41 4.93 -0.74 -6.63
C ILE A 41 3.43 -0.82 -6.89
N SER A 42 2.69 -1.32 -5.92
CA SER A 42 1.23 -1.32 -5.96
C SER A 42 0.64 -0.45 -4.86
N GLY A 43 -0.55 0.06 -5.09
CA GLY A 43 -1.23 0.86 -4.10
C GLY A 43 -2.74 0.93 -4.32
N VAL A 44 -3.46 1.22 -3.24
CA VAL A 44 -4.88 1.48 -3.25
C VAL A 44 -5.17 2.78 -2.49
N SER A 45 -6.12 3.58 -2.98
CA SER A 45 -6.51 4.86 -2.34
C SER A 45 -5.31 5.81 -2.18
N ILE A 46 -5.04 6.35 -0.99
CA ILE A 46 -3.85 7.16 -0.69
C ILE A 46 -2.54 6.41 -0.99
N GLY A 47 -2.56 5.07 -0.88
CA GLY A 47 -1.44 4.21 -1.28
C GLY A 47 -1.19 4.26 -2.79
N ALA A 48 -2.24 4.33 -3.62
CA ALA A 48 -2.12 4.50 -5.08
C ALA A 48 -1.53 5.86 -5.44
N PHE A 49 -1.94 6.94 -4.75
CA PHE A 49 -1.36 8.27 -4.96
C PHE A 49 0.12 8.29 -4.62
N THR A 50 0.47 7.72 -3.46
CA THR A 50 1.87 7.58 -3.03
C THR A 50 2.68 6.73 -4.02
N ALA A 51 2.13 5.59 -4.47
CA ALA A 51 2.78 4.70 -5.45
C ALA A 51 3.03 5.42 -6.80
N ALA A 52 2.07 6.20 -7.28
CA ALA A 52 2.20 6.96 -8.52
C ALA A 52 3.28 8.06 -8.42
N ILE A 53 3.39 8.75 -7.27
CA ILE A 53 4.47 9.72 -7.02
C ILE A 53 5.84 9.01 -7.02
N VAL A 54 5.94 7.85 -6.38
CA VAL A 54 7.18 7.05 -6.39
C VAL A 54 7.52 6.57 -7.80
N ALA A 55 6.56 6.05 -8.55
CA ALA A 55 6.79 5.55 -9.91
C ALA A 55 7.21 6.66 -10.89
N SER A 56 6.68 7.89 -10.72
CA SER A 56 7.09 9.03 -11.55
C SER A 56 8.44 9.66 -11.14
N HIS A 57 8.95 9.36 -9.93
CA HIS A 57 10.22 9.88 -9.41
C HIS A 57 11.05 8.79 -8.71
N PRO A 58 11.33 7.63 -9.35
CA PRO A 58 11.76 6.41 -8.66
C PRO A 58 13.11 6.51 -7.94
N HIS A 59 14.00 7.40 -8.37
CA HIS A 59 15.31 7.59 -7.75
C HIS A 59 15.30 8.56 -6.55
N ASN A 60 14.37 9.50 -6.52
CA ASN A 60 14.28 10.49 -5.45
C ASN A 60 12.84 10.99 -5.23
N PRO A 61 11.91 10.13 -4.78
CA PRO A 61 10.51 10.51 -4.53
C PRO A 61 10.31 11.33 -3.25
N ILE A 62 11.26 11.26 -2.30
CA ILE A 62 11.08 11.79 -0.94
C ILE A 62 10.76 13.28 -0.92
N PRO A 63 11.45 14.17 -1.67
CA PRO A 63 11.08 15.59 -1.70
C PRO A 63 9.67 15.85 -2.26
N LYS A 64 9.25 15.04 -3.25
CA LYS A 64 7.91 15.16 -3.83
C LYS A 64 6.83 14.66 -2.87
N LEU A 65 7.08 13.55 -2.19
CA LEU A 65 6.19 13.02 -1.16
C LEU A 65 6.09 13.97 0.04
N GLN A 66 7.20 14.59 0.47
CA GLN A 66 7.17 15.59 1.53
C GLN A 66 6.27 16.76 1.12
N ALA A 67 6.49 17.34 -0.05
CA ALA A 67 5.69 18.48 -0.54
C ALA A 67 4.20 18.09 -0.72
N PHE A 68 3.91 16.87 -1.15
CA PHE A 68 2.55 16.35 -1.22
C PHE A 68 1.88 16.26 0.16
N TRP A 69 2.57 15.72 1.16
CA TRP A 69 2.04 15.64 2.53
C TRP A 69 1.94 16.99 3.21
N ASP A 70 2.90 17.90 2.95
CA ASP A 70 2.83 19.28 3.44
C ASP A 70 1.59 20.00 2.90
N GLU A 71 1.26 19.80 1.62
CA GLU A 71 0.07 20.38 1.00
C GLU A 71 -1.23 19.76 1.50
N LEU A 72 -1.26 18.44 1.78
CA LEU A 72 -2.42 17.78 2.38
C LEU A 72 -2.61 18.13 3.86
N THR A 73 -1.57 18.61 4.51
CA THR A 73 -1.64 18.99 5.91
C THR A 73 -2.45 20.26 6.06
N VAL A 74 -3.53 20.18 6.83
CA VAL A 74 -4.34 21.35 7.14
C VAL A 74 -3.55 22.26 8.08
N LEU A 75 -3.20 23.45 7.57
CA LEU A 75 -2.53 24.47 8.36
C LEU A 75 -3.50 25.08 9.36
N HIS A 76 -3.14 25.00 10.62
CA HIS A 76 -3.94 25.46 11.73
C HIS A 76 -3.71 26.93 12.04
N SER A 77 -4.77 27.56 12.51
CA SER A 77 -4.63 28.85 13.15
C SER A 77 -4.06 28.63 14.57
N ALA A 78 -3.00 29.33 14.92
CA ALA A 78 -2.43 29.33 16.27
C ALA A 78 -3.44 29.74 17.37
N PHE A 79 -4.66 30.10 16.98
CA PHE A 79 -5.76 30.53 17.86
C PHE A 79 -6.82 29.45 18.10
N LEU A 80 -6.75 28.27 17.44
CA LEU A 80 -7.73 27.20 17.60
C LEU A 80 -7.16 26.05 18.45
N PRO A 81 -7.95 25.54 19.40
CA PRO A 81 -7.52 24.35 20.16
C PRO A 81 -7.49 23.10 19.23
N PRO A 82 -6.61 22.11 19.49
CA PRO A 82 -6.46 20.92 18.65
C PRO A 82 -7.76 20.14 18.41
N SER A 83 -8.70 20.18 19.34
CA SER A 83 -10.03 19.56 19.20
C SER A 83 -10.90 20.25 18.15
N ALA A 84 -10.83 21.57 18.04
CA ALA A 84 -11.55 22.33 17.03
C ALA A 84 -10.94 22.12 15.64
N GLU A 85 -9.64 21.95 15.58
CA GLU A 85 -8.91 21.67 14.34
C GLU A 85 -9.28 20.31 13.76
N LYS A 86 -9.30 19.26 14.58
CA LYS A 86 -9.80 17.93 14.17
C LYS A 86 -11.25 17.98 13.67
N PHE A 87 -12.10 18.75 14.33
CA PHE A 87 -13.48 18.95 13.90
C PHE A 87 -13.56 19.65 12.55
N LEU A 88 -12.75 20.70 12.32
CA LEU A 88 -12.73 21.42 11.07
C LEU A 88 -12.19 20.57 9.90
N ALA A 89 -11.32 19.60 10.14
CA ALA A 89 -10.84 18.67 9.12
C ALA A 89 -11.99 17.86 8.48
N TYR A 90 -13.08 17.60 9.19
CA TYR A 90 -14.28 16.97 8.62
C TYR A 90 -15.06 17.91 7.69
N PHE A 91 -14.88 19.22 7.78
CA PHE A 91 -15.56 20.19 6.92
C PHE A 91 -14.84 20.49 5.62
N GLY A 92 -13.72 19.85 5.36
CA GLY A 92 -13.03 19.92 4.09
C GLY A 92 -11.51 20.07 4.24
N ASN A 93 -10.83 19.63 3.19
CA ASN A 93 -9.40 19.81 3.00
C ASN A 93 -9.21 20.36 1.58
N SER A 94 -8.79 21.62 1.47
CA SER A 94 -8.69 22.33 0.18
C SER A 94 -7.77 21.66 -0.84
N ALA A 95 -6.87 20.79 -0.37
CA ALA A 95 -5.97 20.00 -1.21
C ALA A 95 -6.50 18.60 -1.52
N PHE A 96 -7.52 18.12 -0.79
CA PHE A 96 -8.01 16.75 -0.92
C PHE A 96 -9.49 16.68 -1.30
N TYR A 97 -10.42 17.29 -0.54
CA TYR A 97 -11.86 17.20 -0.75
C TYR A 97 -12.62 18.43 -0.22
N TRP A 98 -13.80 18.67 -0.78
CA TRP A 98 -14.74 19.68 -0.30
C TRP A 98 -16.09 19.04 0.06
N PRO A 99 -16.79 19.52 1.09
CA PRO A 99 -18.16 19.10 1.36
C PRO A 99 -19.07 19.62 0.23
N ARG A 100 -20.07 18.83 -0.11
CA ARG A 100 -21.12 19.26 -1.02
C ARG A 100 -22.01 20.32 -0.37
N LEU A 101 -22.42 21.31 -1.14
CA LEU A 101 -23.24 22.44 -0.65
C LEU A 101 -24.68 22.44 -1.19
N ASP A 102 -24.99 21.49 -2.08
CA ASP A 102 -26.33 21.36 -2.70
C ASP A 102 -27.30 20.55 -1.82
N TYR A 103 -27.47 20.96 -0.58
CA TYR A 103 -28.29 20.26 0.45
C TYR A 103 -29.74 20.01 0.05
N PHE A 104 -30.29 20.84 -0.86
CA PHE A 104 -31.63 20.64 -1.42
C PHE A 104 -31.76 19.36 -2.26
N ARG A 105 -30.63 18.73 -2.65
CA ARG A 105 -30.56 17.46 -3.39
C ARG A 105 -30.18 16.28 -2.50
N LEU A 106 -30.08 16.45 -1.18
CA LEU A 106 -29.65 15.42 -0.22
C LEU A 106 -30.28 14.02 -0.44
N PRO A 107 -31.61 13.88 -0.73
CA PRO A 107 -32.19 12.56 -0.97
C PRO A 107 -31.65 11.82 -2.20
N PHE A 108 -30.95 12.52 -3.09
CA PHE A 108 -30.38 11.98 -4.32
C PHE A 108 -28.84 11.93 -4.30
N TRP A 109 -28.24 12.23 -3.16
CA TRP A 109 -26.79 12.15 -3.01
C TRP A 109 -26.32 10.71 -2.99
N THR A 110 -25.27 10.43 -3.77
CA THR A 110 -24.50 9.18 -3.72
C THR A 110 -23.17 9.34 -3.01
N ASN A 111 -22.82 10.58 -2.63
CA ASN A 111 -21.55 10.92 -1.96
C ASN A 111 -21.69 12.23 -1.16
N ILE A 112 -20.84 12.37 -0.13
CA ILE A 112 -20.85 13.51 0.80
C ILE A 112 -19.87 14.60 0.35
N TYR A 113 -18.74 14.22 -0.24
CA TYR A 113 -17.65 15.12 -0.59
C TYR A 113 -17.35 15.10 -2.10
N ASP A 114 -16.83 16.20 -2.61
CA ASP A 114 -16.25 16.33 -3.95
C ASP A 114 -14.73 16.09 -3.89
N LEU A 115 -14.21 15.22 -4.76
CA LEU A 115 -12.78 14.89 -4.91
C LEU A 115 -12.04 15.77 -5.93
N SER A 116 -12.65 16.80 -6.49
CA SER A 116 -11.98 17.67 -7.46
C SER A 116 -10.68 18.30 -6.94
N PRO A 117 -10.54 18.66 -5.64
CA PRO A 117 -9.30 19.21 -5.13
C PRO A 117 -8.10 18.26 -5.27
N ILE A 118 -8.24 16.98 -4.88
CA ILE A 118 -7.11 16.04 -4.95
C ILE A 118 -6.60 15.83 -6.37
N LYS A 119 -7.50 15.90 -7.37
CA LYS A 119 -7.10 15.81 -8.78
C LYS A 119 -6.10 16.91 -9.14
N ARG A 120 -6.36 18.16 -8.72
CA ARG A 120 -5.45 19.30 -8.93
C ARG A 120 -4.14 19.16 -8.16
N THR A 121 -4.21 18.63 -6.94
CA THR A 121 -3.03 18.36 -6.12
C THR A 121 -2.13 17.32 -6.78
N LEU A 122 -2.69 16.17 -7.17
CA LEU A 122 -1.93 15.08 -7.80
C LEU A 122 -1.26 15.50 -9.11
N GLN A 123 -1.89 16.38 -9.90
CA GLN A 123 -1.30 16.91 -11.14
C GLN A 123 0.04 17.63 -10.93
N ARG A 124 0.33 18.12 -9.74
CA ARG A 124 1.61 18.80 -9.41
C ARG A 124 2.73 17.83 -9.05
N TYR A 125 2.38 16.63 -8.64
CA TYR A 125 3.33 15.65 -8.08
C TYR A 125 3.54 14.42 -8.95
N ILE A 126 2.62 14.14 -9.89
CA ILE A 126 2.65 12.95 -10.72
C ILE A 126 2.90 13.32 -12.18
N ASP A 127 3.89 12.69 -12.76
CA ASP A 127 4.26 12.77 -14.17
C ASP A 127 3.86 11.45 -14.86
N PHE A 128 2.76 11.45 -15.56
CA PHE A 128 2.22 10.26 -16.22
C PHE A 128 3.07 9.81 -17.43
N GLU A 129 3.78 10.73 -18.08
CA GLU A 129 4.71 10.36 -19.18
C GLU A 129 5.88 9.55 -18.65
N ARG A 130 6.42 9.94 -17.49
CA ARG A 130 7.46 9.17 -16.81
C ARG A 130 6.97 7.83 -16.30
N ILE A 131 5.72 7.72 -15.86
CA ILE A 131 5.14 6.43 -15.46
C ILE A 131 5.02 5.52 -16.69
N ALA A 132 4.50 6.02 -17.80
CA ALA A 132 4.30 5.23 -19.02
C ALA A 132 5.62 4.73 -19.64
N GLY A 133 6.69 5.54 -19.60
CA GLY A 133 8.01 5.17 -20.11
C GLY A 133 8.98 4.67 -19.05
N GLY A 134 8.53 4.49 -17.80
CA GLY A 134 9.41 4.21 -16.66
C GLY A 134 9.71 2.73 -16.45
N ASP A 135 10.82 2.47 -15.74
CA ASP A 135 11.28 1.14 -15.37
C ASP A 135 10.56 0.58 -14.11
N VAL A 136 9.74 1.38 -13.43
CA VAL A 136 8.99 0.95 -12.24
C VAL A 136 7.59 0.54 -12.67
N LYS A 137 7.25 -0.71 -12.42
CA LYS A 137 5.89 -1.21 -12.66
C LYS A 137 4.96 -0.64 -11.59
N LEU A 138 4.00 0.17 -12.00
CA LEU A 138 2.95 0.72 -11.14
C LEU A 138 1.67 -0.10 -11.31
N ILE A 139 1.10 -0.55 -10.19
CA ILE A 139 -0.19 -1.25 -10.16
C ILE A 139 -1.13 -0.50 -9.23
N VAL A 140 -2.31 -0.15 -9.75
CA VAL A 140 -3.38 0.54 -9.02
C VAL A 140 -4.62 -0.35 -9.06
N THR A 141 -5.31 -0.50 -7.93
CA THR A 141 -6.52 -1.32 -7.86
C THR A 141 -7.74 -0.46 -7.57
N ALA A 142 -8.86 -0.80 -8.19
CA ALA A 142 -10.18 -0.23 -7.89
C ALA A 142 -11.24 -1.33 -7.91
N THR A 143 -12.39 -1.08 -7.28
CA THR A 143 -13.51 -2.03 -7.23
C THR A 143 -14.54 -1.66 -8.29
N ASN A 144 -14.79 -2.54 -9.24
CA ASN A 144 -15.87 -2.38 -10.20
C ASN A 144 -17.22 -2.55 -9.48
N ILE A 145 -18.09 -1.53 -9.56
CA ILE A 145 -19.34 -1.48 -8.79
C ILE A 145 -20.33 -2.54 -9.27
N VAL A 146 -20.33 -2.84 -10.55
CA VAL A 146 -21.32 -3.73 -11.16
C VAL A 146 -20.95 -5.20 -10.99
N SER A 147 -19.69 -5.56 -11.24
CA SER A 147 -19.21 -6.93 -11.08
C SER A 147 -18.90 -7.30 -9.62
N GLY A 148 -18.59 -6.30 -8.78
CA GLY A 148 -18.10 -6.52 -7.41
C GLY A 148 -16.64 -6.98 -7.34
N GLU A 149 -15.95 -7.05 -8.48
CA GLU A 149 -14.58 -7.54 -8.57
C GLU A 149 -13.55 -6.42 -8.42
N SER A 150 -12.33 -6.79 -7.98
CA SER A 150 -11.18 -5.90 -8.02
C SER A 150 -10.60 -5.88 -9.42
N GLU A 151 -10.41 -4.70 -9.97
CA GLU A 151 -9.70 -4.51 -11.23
C GLU A 151 -8.33 -3.87 -11.00
N GLU A 152 -7.35 -4.35 -11.78
CA GLU A 152 -5.96 -3.93 -11.72
C GLU A 152 -5.61 -3.09 -12.94
N PHE A 153 -5.09 -1.89 -12.72
CA PHE A 153 -4.57 -1.00 -13.75
C PHE A 153 -3.05 -0.93 -13.62
N SER A 154 -2.33 -1.17 -14.72
CA SER A 154 -0.87 -1.16 -14.66
C SER A 154 -0.26 -0.45 -15.86
N ASN A 155 0.93 0.13 -15.69
CA ASN A 155 1.66 0.83 -16.75
C ASN A 155 2.41 -0.12 -17.70
N ASP A 156 2.39 -1.43 -17.45
CA ASP A 156 2.89 -2.44 -18.38
C ASP A 156 1.85 -2.86 -19.45
N ALA A 157 0.66 -2.25 -19.43
CA ALA A 157 -0.38 -2.39 -20.44
C ALA A 157 -0.39 -1.17 -21.40
N PRO A 158 0.45 -1.12 -22.45
CA PRO A 158 0.59 0.08 -23.29
C PRO A 158 -0.70 0.53 -23.98
N ALA A 159 -1.65 -0.39 -24.20
CA ALA A 159 -2.95 -0.10 -24.80
C ALA A 159 -3.88 0.67 -23.86
N ASN A 160 -3.68 0.53 -22.53
CA ASN A 160 -4.48 1.17 -21.50
C ASN A 160 -3.57 1.81 -20.45
N PRO A 161 -2.96 2.97 -20.73
CA PRO A 161 -2.05 3.63 -19.81
C PRO A 161 -2.78 4.06 -18.54
N ILE A 162 -2.09 4.01 -17.41
CA ILE A 162 -2.60 4.57 -16.16
C ILE A 162 -2.82 6.07 -16.33
N THR A 163 -4.00 6.55 -15.91
CA THR A 163 -4.41 7.95 -15.97
C THR A 163 -4.80 8.47 -14.59
N MET A 164 -5.04 9.76 -14.49
CA MET A 164 -5.58 10.38 -13.29
C MET A 164 -6.90 9.74 -12.84
N ASP A 165 -7.72 9.29 -13.78
CA ASP A 165 -9.04 8.72 -13.46
C ASP A 165 -8.92 7.36 -12.77
N HIS A 166 -7.91 6.56 -13.09
CA HIS A 166 -7.60 5.32 -12.37
C HIS A 166 -7.18 5.59 -10.91
N LEU A 167 -6.38 6.65 -10.69
CA LEU A 167 -5.99 7.05 -9.32
C LEU A 167 -7.21 7.54 -8.53
N ILE A 168 -8.04 8.38 -9.13
CA ILE A 168 -9.26 8.88 -8.47
C ILE A 168 -10.23 7.72 -8.18
N ALA A 169 -10.41 6.78 -9.11
CA ALA A 169 -11.23 5.57 -8.90
C ALA A 169 -10.75 4.80 -7.68
N SER A 170 -9.44 4.56 -7.61
CA SER A 170 -8.80 3.88 -6.46
C SER A 170 -9.02 4.58 -5.12
N GLY A 171 -9.26 5.90 -5.12
CA GLY A 171 -9.50 6.70 -3.91
C GLY A 171 -10.97 7.08 -3.67
N SER A 172 -11.91 6.57 -4.48
CA SER A 172 -13.34 6.90 -4.41
C SER A 172 -14.09 6.06 -3.39
N LEU A 173 -13.79 6.22 -2.09
CA LEU A 173 -14.42 5.44 -1.01
C LEU A 173 -15.86 5.90 -0.74
N PRO A 174 -16.90 5.05 -0.98
CA PRO A 174 -18.28 5.36 -0.64
C PRO A 174 -18.53 5.28 0.88
N PRO A 175 -19.51 6.01 1.41
CA PRO A 175 -20.31 7.05 0.78
C PRO A 175 -19.61 8.41 0.76
N SER A 176 -18.33 8.48 1.17
CA SER A 176 -17.60 9.76 1.27
C SER A 176 -17.44 10.40 -0.10
N TYR A 177 -17.02 9.63 -1.11
CA TYR A 177 -16.65 10.16 -2.42
C TYR A 177 -17.47 9.55 -3.55
N PRO A 178 -17.64 10.28 -4.68
CA PRO A 178 -18.40 9.80 -5.83
C PRO A 178 -17.71 8.63 -6.51
N ALA A 179 -18.50 7.75 -7.12
CA ALA A 179 -18.00 6.77 -8.07
C ALA A 179 -17.25 7.46 -9.23
N ARG A 180 -16.23 6.78 -9.77
CA ARG A 180 -15.49 7.24 -10.94
C ARG A 180 -15.80 6.39 -12.15
N GLU A 181 -16.20 7.02 -13.24
CA GLU A 181 -16.42 6.35 -14.54
C GLU A 181 -15.10 6.27 -15.31
N ILE A 182 -14.78 5.09 -15.83
CA ILE A 182 -13.65 4.82 -16.73
C ILE A 182 -14.17 3.91 -17.84
N GLY A 183 -14.22 4.44 -19.08
CA GLY A 183 -14.86 3.74 -20.17
C GLY A 183 -16.35 3.49 -19.90
N GLU A 184 -16.78 2.24 -19.97
CA GLU A 184 -18.17 1.83 -19.73
C GLU A 184 -18.41 1.35 -18.28
N HIS A 185 -17.40 1.43 -17.41
CA HIS A 185 -17.47 0.90 -16.06
C HIS A 185 -17.40 2.01 -15.01
N SER A 186 -18.04 1.75 -13.87
CA SER A 186 -18.03 2.64 -12.71
C SER A 186 -17.28 1.98 -11.55
N TYR A 187 -16.42 2.75 -10.88
CA TYR A 187 -15.51 2.25 -9.87
C TYR A 187 -15.65 2.99 -8.55
N TRP A 188 -15.46 2.24 -7.48
CA TRP A 188 -15.18 2.70 -6.13
C TRP A 188 -13.77 2.36 -5.71
N ASP A 189 -13.38 2.85 -4.53
CA ASP A 189 -12.09 2.58 -3.89
C ASP A 189 -11.79 1.08 -3.85
N GLY A 190 -10.58 0.73 -4.27
CA GLY A 190 -10.13 -0.67 -4.27
C GLY A 190 -10.08 -1.30 -2.88
N GLY A 191 -10.00 -0.48 -1.83
CA GLY A 191 -10.02 -0.93 -0.44
C GLY A 191 -11.30 -1.63 -0.02
N LEU A 192 -12.40 -1.46 -0.74
CA LEU A 192 -13.63 -2.22 -0.49
C LEU A 192 -13.43 -3.72 -0.74
N PHE A 193 -12.63 -4.08 -1.73
CA PHE A 193 -12.32 -5.46 -2.07
C PHE A 193 -10.99 -5.89 -1.46
N ASP A 194 -9.91 -5.15 -1.71
CA ASP A 194 -8.57 -5.42 -1.22
C ASP A 194 -7.82 -4.15 -0.83
N ASN A 195 -7.78 -3.86 0.48
CA ASN A 195 -7.12 -2.65 0.97
C ASN A 195 -5.58 -2.74 0.99
N THR A 196 -4.99 -3.88 0.64
CA THR A 196 -3.53 -4.04 0.49
C THR A 196 -3.25 -4.87 -0.73
N PRO A 197 -2.97 -4.28 -1.90
CA PRO A 197 -2.91 -4.97 -3.17
C PRO A 197 -1.59 -5.76 -3.33
N LEU A 198 -1.33 -6.68 -2.36
CA LEU A 198 -0.18 -7.56 -2.39
C LEU A 198 -0.33 -8.63 -3.47
N SER A 199 -1.51 -9.25 -3.58
CA SER A 199 -1.78 -10.26 -4.62
C SER A 199 -1.61 -9.69 -6.01
N ALA A 200 -2.13 -8.47 -6.25
CA ALA A 200 -1.95 -7.72 -7.49
C ALA A 200 -0.45 -7.48 -7.77
N LEU A 201 0.29 -6.97 -6.77
CA LEU A 201 1.74 -6.77 -6.89
C LEU A 201 2.46 -8.06 -7.31
N LEU A 202 2.22 -9.14 -6.58
CA LEU A 202 2.88 -10.43 -6.83
C LEU A 202 2.47 -11.01 -8.19
N GLY A 203 1.24 -10.77 -8.63
CA GLY A 203 0.73 -11.16 -9.95
C GLY A 203 1.57 -10.57 -11.10
N HIS A 204 2.02 -9.33 -10.96
CA HIS A 204 2.80 -8.61 -11.97
C HIS A 204 4.32 -8.82 -11.91
N ILE A 205 4.85 -9.64 -11.00
CA ILE A 205 6.27 -10.00 -10.95
C ILE A 205 6.48 -11.29 -11.75
N ASP A 206 7.48 -11.34 -12.61
CA ASP A 206 7.79 -12.52 -13.39
C ASP A 206 8.22 -13.71 -12.51
N ALA A 207 7.80 -14.91 -12.86
CA ALA A 207 8.10 -16.12 -12.07
C ALA A 207 9.61 -16.35 -11.91
N ALA A 208 10.40 -16.02 -12.93
CA ALA A 208 11.87 -16.12 -12.90
C ALA A 208 12.52 -15.15 -11.90
N GLU A 209 11.85 -14.07 -11.57
CA GLU A 209 12.35 -13.01 -10.67
C GLU A 209 11.79 -13.13 -9.24
N ALA A 210 10.72 -13.90 -9.06
CA ALA A 210 10.00 -13.97 -7.80
C ALA A 210 10.89 -14.35 -6.61
N ALA A 211 11.73 -15.39 -6.77
CA ALA A 211 12.62 -15.87 -5.72
C ALA A 211 13.71 -14.86 -5.30
N THR A 212 14.11 -13.97 -6.22
CA THR A 212 15.10 -12.92 -5.98
C THR A 212 14.49 -11.55 -5.76
N THR A 213 13.16 -11.44 -5.71
CA THR A 213 12.45 -10.21 -5.41
C THR A 213 12.05 -10.16 -3.93
N ARG A 214 12.46 -9.08 -3.25
CA ARG A 214 11.98 -8.74 -1.92
C ARG A 214 10.65 -7.99 -2.06
N ALA A 215 9.59 -8.49 -1.44
CA ALA A 215 8.32 -7.79 -1.32
C ALA A 215 8.23 -7.09 0.05
N ILE A 216 8.02 -5.77 0.04
CA ILE A 216 7.77 -4.97 1.24
C ILE A 216 6.31 -4.56 1.24
N VAL A 217 5.60 -4.88 2.34
CA VAL A 217 4.19 -4.52 2.52
C VAL A 217 4.11 -3.49 3.64
N ILE A 218 3.54 -2.33 3.35
CA ILE A 218 3.35 -1.27 4.34
C ILE A 218 1.87 -1.21 4.71
N ASN A 219 1.57 -1.65 5.94
CA ASN A 219 0.22 -1.74 6.50
C ASN A 219 -0.06 -0.55 7.41
N LEU A 220 -1.19 0.11 7.19
CA LEU A 220 -1.62 1.30 7.93
C LEU A 220 -2.49 0.96 9.15
N PHE A 221 -3.18 -0.19 9.12
CA PHE A 221 -4.10 -0.60 10.17
C PHE A 221 -3.47 -1.63 11.11
N PRO A 222 -3.64 -1.44 12.44
CA PRO A 222 -3.13 -2.37 13.43
C PRO A 222 -3.89 -3.70 13.38
N LYS A 223 -3.18 -4.79 13.68
CA LYS A 223 -3.77 -6.13 13.83
C LYS A 223 -4.54 -6.26 15.13
N GLU A 224 -3.96 -5.77 16.21
CA GLU A 224 -4.48 -5.87 17.56
C GLU A 224 -5.24 -4.61 17.93
N GLY A 225 -6.30 -4.74 18.70
CA GLY A 225 -7.11 -3.62 19.17
C GLY A 225 -7.75 -3.96 20.52
N GLU A 226 -8.40 -2.97 21.10
CA GLU A 226 -9.11 -3.10 22.37
C GLU A 226 -10.59 -3.41 22.14
N VAL A 227 -11.27 -3.90 23.18
CA VAL A 227 -12.72 -4.08 23.15
C VAL A 227 -13.39 -2.70 23.16
N PRO A 228 -14.22 -2.37 22.15
CA PRO A 228 -14.87 -1.08 22.06
C PRO A 228 -15.78 -0.77 23.27
N LYS A 229 -15.79 0.49 23.73
CA LYS A 229 -16.59 0.97 24.87
C LYS A 229 -17.72 1.89 24.47
N ASN A 230 -17.77 2.32 23.20
CA ASN A 230 -18.81 3.19 22.66
C ASN A 230 -19.01 2.91 21.17
N MET A 231 -20.08 3.46 20.56
CA MET A 231 -20.42 3.20 19.16
C MET A 231 -19.36 3.65 18.17
N LEU A 232 -18.67 4.76 18.44
CA LEU A 232 -17.59 5.24 17.55
C LEU A 232 -16.43 4.23 17.50
N GLU A 233 -15.99 3.75 18.67
CA GLU A 233 -14.98 2.72 18.77
C GLU A 233 -15.41 1.38 18.13
N VAL A 234 -16.72 1.06 18.14
CA VAL A 234 -17.28 -0.10 17.43
C VAL A 234 -17.07 0.06 15.92
N PHE A 235 -17.44 1.21 15.35
CA PHE A 235 -17.25 1.47 13.91
C PHE A 235 -15.76 1.49 13.53
N ASP A 236 -14.93 2.11 14.34
CA ASP A 236 -13.48 2.12 14.15
C ASP A 236 -12.93 0.68 14.12
N ARG A 237 -13.29 -0.15 15.11
CA ARG A 237 -12.80 -1.52 15.19
C ARG A 237 -13.32 -2.42 14.07
N MET A 238 -14.56 -2.25 13.65
CA MET A 238 -15.11 -2.97 12.49
C MET A 238 -14.30 -2.66 11.23
N THR A 239 -14.00 -1.40 10.99
CA THR A 239 -13.21 -0.96 9.82
C THR A 239 -11.77 -1.46 9.88
N GLU A 240 -11.13 -1.40 11.07
CA GLU A 240 -9.80 -2.00 11.27
C GLU A 240 -9.79 -3.49 10.92
N LEU A 241 -10.77 -4.24 11.44
CA LEU A 241 -10.87 -5.69 11.19
C LEU A 241 -11.10 -6.01 9.71
N GLN A 242 -11.87 -5.16 9.03
CA GLN A 242 -12.11 -5.30 7.59
C GLN A 242 -10.83 -5.08 6.79
N PHE A 243 -10.06 -4.03 7.11
CA PHE A 243 -8.89 -3.65 6.31
C PHE A 243 -7.58 -4.33 6.73
N ALA A 244 -7.40 -4.67 8.01
CA ALA A 244 -6.14 -5.26 8.49
C ALA A 244 -5.96 -6.75 8.18
N ASN A 245 -7.04 -7.50 7.96
CA ASN A 245 -6.97 -8.96 7.97
C ASN A 245 -6.54 -9.60 6.64
N LYS A 246 -6.74 -8.94 5.50
CA LYS A 246 -6.51 -9.55 4.18
C LYS A 246 -5.02 -9.76 3.91
N THR A 247 -4.19 -8.75 4.13
CA THR A 247 -2.73 -8.85 3.95
C THR A 247 -2.12 -10.05 4.65
N ARG A 248 -2.56 -10.32 5.88
CA ARG A 248 -2.05 -11.45 6.65
C ARG A 248 -2.43 -12.80 6.04
N LYS A 249 -3.64 -12.91 5.48
CA LYS A 249 -4.08 -14.11 4.78
C LYS A 249 -3.27 -14.31 3.50
N ASP A 250 -3.02 -13.25 2.75
CA ASP A 250 -2.26 -13.31 1.50
C ASP A 250 -0.78 -13.67 1.74
N VAL A 251 -0.14 -13.07 2.73
CA VAL A 251 1.22 -13.45 3.15
C VAL A 251 1.27 -14.90 3.64
N ALA A 252 0.30 -15.34 4.44
CA ALA A 252 0.24 -16.71 4.91
C ALA A 252 -0.01 -17.72 3.77
N LEU A 253 -0.81 -17.34 2.79
CA LEU A 253 -1.05 -18.13 1.58
C LEU A 253 0.22 -18.24 0.74
N ALA A 254 0.90 -17.14 0.46
CA ALA A 254 2.18 -17.14 -0.26
C ALA A 254 3.22 -18.05 0.44
N GLN A 255 3.31 -17.97 1.78
CA GLN A 255 4.21 -18.84 2.55
C GLN A 255 3.81 -20.32 2.49
N LYS A 256 2.51 -20.65 2.46
CA LYS A 256 2.03 -22.03 2.27
C LYS A 256 2.37 -22.55 0.88
N ILE A 257 2.18 -21.74 -0.15
CA ILE A 257 2.56 -22.07 -1.53
C ILE A 257 4.05 -22.35 -1.61
N ASN A 258 4.90 -21.50 -1.05
CA ASN A 258 6.35 -21.72 -1.01
C ASN A 258 6.72 -23.06 -0.37
N LYS A 259 6.08 -23.42 0.75
CA LYS A 259 6.30 -24.73 1.41
C LYS A 259 5.85 -25.90 0.55
N LEU A 260 4.71 -25.80 -0.11
CA LEU A 260 4.21 -26.87 -1.00
C LEU A 260 5.13 -27.06 -2.19
N VAL A 261 5.57 -25.99 -2.85
CA VAL A 261 6.54 -26.07 -3.96
C VAL A 261 7.83 -26.73 -3.49
N ALA A 262 8.38 -26.33 -2.33
CA ALA A 262 9.61 -26.92 -1.78
C ALA A 262 9.47 -28.43 -1.48
N ILE A 263 8.29 -28.86 -0.98
CA ILE A 263 8.03 -30.29 -0.76
C ILE A 263 8.00 -31.07 -2.06
N ILE A 264 7.36 -30.53 -3.11
CA ILE A 264 7.26 -31.19 -4.42
C ILE A 264 8.63 -31.32 -5.07
N GLU A 265 9.52 -30.34 -4.90
CA GLU A 265 10.88 -30.37 -5.47
C GLU A 265 11.77 -31.47 -4.88
N VAL A 266 11.53 -31.91 -3.64
CA VAL A 266 12.30 -32.98 -2.98
C VAL A 266 11.69 -34.36 -3.12
N LEU A 267 10.46 -34.49 -3.66
CA LEU A 267 9.84 -35.79 -3.88
C LEU A 267 10.51 -36.56 -5.04
N PRO A 268 10.69 -37.89 -4.93
CA PRO A 268 11.18 -38.72 -6.03
C PRO A 268 10.27 -38.59 -7.26
N GLY A 269 10.84 -38.17 -8.37
CA GLY A 269 10.09 -37.88 -9.60
C GLY A 269 9.46 -36.48 -9.64
N GLY A 270 9.44 -35.74 -8.54
CA GLY A 270 9.05 -34.35 -8.39
C GLY A 270 8.07 -33.81 -9.44
N ARG A 271 8.48 -32.79 -10.19
CA ARG A 271 7.68 -32.20 -11.27
C ARG A 271 7.35 -33.16 -12.42
N THR A 272 8.12 -34.23 -12.63
CA THR A 272 7.90 -35.20 -13.71
C THR A 272 6.79 -36.21 -13.38
N ALA A 273 6.55 -36.48 -12.11
CA ALA A 273 5.48 -37.38 -11.68
C ALA A 273 4.06 -36.74 -11.72
N LEU A 274 4.00 -35.41 -11.74
CA LEU A 274 2.79 -34.61 -11.70
C LEU A 274 2.60 -33.88 -13.05
N LYS A 275 2.41 -34.63 -14.14
CA LYS A 275 2.46 -34.10 -15.53
C LYS A 275 1.66 -32.81 -15.77
N ASP A 276 0.38 -32.79 -15.45
CA ASP A 276 -0.50 -31.65 -15.70
C ASP A 276 -0.54 -30.69 -14.50
N GLU A 277 -0.53 -31.25 -13.28
CA GLU A 277 -0.46 -30.49 -12.04
C GLU A 277 0.89 -29.77 -11.85
N ALA A 278 2.00 -30.30 -12.42
CA ALA A 278 3.30 -29.62 -12.40
C ALA A 278 3.29 -28.35 -13.25
N ASN A 279 2.54 -28.33 -14.35
CA ASN A 279 2.37 -27.12 -15.16
C ASN A 279 1.55 -26.05 -14.41
N GLU A 280 0.53 -26.46 -13.65
CA GLU A 280 -0.20 -25.56 -12.77
C GLU A 280 0.69 -25.05 -11.63
N LEU A 281 1.45 -25.94 -10.99
CA LEU A 281 2.38 -25.56 -9.91
C LEU A 281 3.52 -24.66 -10.39
N ALA A 282 4.00 -24.83 -11.62
CA ALA A 282 5.01 -23.95 -12.22
C ALA A 282 4.53 -22.51 -12.40
N LYS A 283 3.21 -22.28 -12.41
CA LYS A 283 2.61 -20.94 -12.43
C LYS A 283 2.69 -20.27 -11.07
N TYR A 284 2.81 -21.03 -9.97
CA TYR A 284 2.96 -20.43 -8.63
C TYR A 284 4.35 -19.88 -8.43
N LYS A 285 4.41 -18.60 -8.11
CA LYS A 285 5.64 -17.85 -7.86
C LYS A 285 6.08 -18.03 -6.42
N VAL A 286 7.35 -18.35 -6.20
CA VAL A 286 7.92 -18.49 -4.86
C VAL A 286 8.52 -17.15 -4.44
N PHE A 287 7.97 -16.53 -3.41
CA PHE A 287 8.49 -15.31 -2.82
C PHE A 287 9.15 -15.60 -1.46
N GLU A 288 10.48 -15.67 -1.44
CA GLU A 288 11.25 -16.00 -0.22
C GLU A 288 11.34 -14.84 0.75
N HIS A 289 11.25 -13.60 0.26
CA HIS A 289 11.53 -12.39 1.03
C HIS A 289 10.31 -11.47 1.10
N ILE A 290 9.40 -11.72 2.05
CA ILE A 290 8.28 -10.82 2.33
C ILE A 290 8.53 -10.13 3.67
N ILE A 291 8.52 -8.79 3.68
CA ILE A 291 8.68 -7.92 4.84
C ILE A 291 7.39 -7.14 5.05
N ALA A 292 6.77 -7.27 6.21
CA ALA A 292 5.65 -6.45 6.60
C ALA A 292 6.13 -5.35 7.57
N ILE A 293 5.87 -4.09 7.21
CA ILE A 293 6.01 -2.92 8.07
C ILE A 293 4.58 -2.55 8.46
N THR A 294 4.24 -2.66 9.73
CA THR A 294 2.85 -2.52 10.19
C THR A 294 2.75 -1.45 11.26
N ASN A 295 1.84 -0.52 11.06
CA ASN A 295 1.45 0.44 12.07
C ASN A 295 0.73 -0.29 13.21
N ASN A 296 1.38 -0.39 14.35
CA ASN A 296 0.83 -0.97 15.58
C ASN A 296 0.37 0.13 16.57
N GLY A 297 0.33 1.38 16.12
CA GLY A 297 -0.18 2.49 16.90
C GLY A 297 -1.68 2.34 17.18
N LYS A 298 -2.10 2.79 18.35
CA LYS A 298 -3.51 2.80 18.77
C LYS A 298 -4.21 4.06 18.27
N GLU A 299 -4.26 4.26 16.96
CA GLU A 299 -5.03 5.35 16.38
C GLU A 299 -6.39 4.84 15.92
N PRO A 300 -7.51 5.53 16.27
CA PRO A 300 -8.82 5.15 15.74
C PRO A 300 -8.88 5.34 14.22
N VAL A 301 -9.68 4.56 13.52
CA VAL A 301 -9.86 4.66 12.05
C VAL A 301 -10.48 6.00 11.64
N SER A 302 -11.30 6.59 12.50
CA SER A 302 -11.78 7.98 12.34
C SER A 302 -10.65 8.99 12.11
N SER A 303 -9.42 8.64 12.54
CA SER A 303 -8.21 9.40 12.23
C SER A 303 -7.79 9.38 10.75
N SER A 304 -8.41 8.57 9.89
CA SER A 304 -8.16 8.57 8.43
C SER A 304 -8.52 9.91 7.77
N ALA A 305 -9.37 10.71 8.39
CA ALA A 305 -9.69 12.08 7.97
C ALA A 305 -8.87 13.16 8.70
N ASP A 306 -8.02 12.79 9.66
CA ASP A 306 -7.23 13.72 10.46
C ASP A 306 -5.91 14.07 9.76
N PHE A 307 -5.96 15.09 8.92
CA PHE A 307 -4.80 15.70 8.25
C PHE A 307 -4.14 16.81 9.08
N SER A 308 -4.32 16.83 10.40
CA SER A 308 -3.65 17.80 11.26
C SER A 308 -2.13 17.61 11.25
N LYS A 309 -1.40 18.71 11.37
CA LYS A 309 0.08 18.71 11.32
C LYS A 309 0.67 17.74 12.35
N GLU A 310 0.19 17.81 13.59
CA GLU A 310 0.65 16.93 14.67
C GLU A 310 0.45 15.44 14.34
N SER A 311 -0.72 15.09 13.81
CA SER A 311 -1.05 13.70 13.46
C SER A 311 -0.23 13.22 12.26
N ILE A 312 -0.04 14.04 11.25
CA ILE A 312 0.78 13.72 10.07
C ILE A 312 2.25 13.50 10.48
N GLU A 313 2.84 14.44 11.22
CA GLU A 313 4.24 14.33 11.69
C GLU A 313 4.45 13.08 12.56
N ARG A 314 3.56 12.84 13.52
CA ARG A 314 3.60 11.64 14.38
C ARG A 314 3.56 10.33 13.58
N ARG A 315 2.73 10.26 12.53
CA ARG A 315 2.61 9.08 11.64
C ARG A 315 3.85 8.89 10.79
N ILE A 316 4.41 9.96 10.24
CA ILE A 316 5.68 9.91 9.50
C ILE A 316 6.78 9.34 10.39
N ASP A 317 6.91 9.86 11.61
CA ASP A 317 7.91 9.38 12.57
C ASP A 317 7.70 7.92 12.99
N ALA A 318 6.45 7.50 13.18
CA ALA A 318 6.12 6.11 13.50
C ALA A 318 6.52 5.17 12.35
N GLY A 319 6.13 5.50 11.11
CA GLY A 319 6.49 4.72 9.93
C GLY A 319 7.99 4.61 9.71
N TYR A 320 8.70 5.71 9.92
CA TYR A 320 10.17 5.73 9.85
C TYR A 320 10.82 4.79 10.87
N ARG A 321 10.39 4.84 12.14
CA ARG A 321 10.91 3.97 13.21
C ARG A 321 10.59 2.49 12.98
N ASP A 322 9.37 2.18 12.56
CA ASP A 322 8.95 0.80 12.36
C ASP A 322 9.63 0.18 11.13
N ALA A 323 9.86 0.95 10.08
CA ALA A 323 10.68 0.53 8.94
C ALA A 323 12.14 0.26 9.37
N ALA A 324 12.73 1.10 10.22
CA ALA A 324 14.06 0.89 10.73
C ALA A 324 14.18 -0.43 11.51
N LYS A 325 13.18 -0.76 12.34
CA LYS A 325 13.14 -2.04 13.07
C LYS A 325 12.98 -3.22 12.13
N ALA A 326 12.04 -3.16 11.19
CA ALA A 326 11.76 -4.26 10.25
C ALA A 326 12.96 -4.57 9.35
N LEU A 327 13.70 -3.56 8.91
CA LEU A 327 14.90 -3.72 8.08
C LEU A 327 16.12 -4.13 8.92
N GLY A 328 16.29 -3.58 10.14
CA GLY A 328 17.43 -3.84 11.02
C GLY A 328 17.41 -5.25 11.64
N SER A 329 16.24 -5.73 12.07
CA SER A 329 16.09 -7.07 12.66
C SER A 329 16.45 -8.21 11.67
N ARG A 330 16.26 -7.99 10.37
CA ARG A 330 16.69 -8.96 9.35
C ARG A 330 18.21 -8.93 9.12
N GLN A 331 18.84 -7.77 9.15
CA GLN A 331 20.30 -7.71 9.02
C GLN A 331 21.01 -8.44 10.18
N GLU A 332 20.47 -8.35 11.38
CA GLU A 332 20.97 -9.09 12.55
C GLU A 332 20.71 -10.59 12.43
N SER A 333 19.52 -11.00 11.99
CA SER A 333 19.19 -12.41 11.76
C SER A 333 20.05 -13.02 10.65
N ALA A 334 20.28 -12.31 9.56
CA ALA A 334 21.16 -12.74 8.47
C ALA A 334 22.63 -12.85 8.92
N LYS A 335 23.11 -11.93 9.76
CA LYS A 335 24.47 -12.01 10.36
C LYS A 335 24.59 -13.20 11.30
N ALA A 336 23.58 -13.44 12.16
CA ALA A 336 23.56 -14.57 13.09
C ALA A 336 23.54 -15.92 12.35
N LEU A 337 22.76 -16.04 11.28
CA LEU A 337 22.71 -17.24 10.43
C LEU A 337 24.04 -17.50 9.72
N LYS A 338 24.68 -16.46 9.17
CA LYS A 338 26.02 -16.57 8.56
C LYS A 338 27.05 -17.05 9.59
N ALA A 339 27.01 -16.53 10.80
CA ALA A 339 27.92 -16.95 11.87
C ALA A 339 27.68 -18.42 12.30
N ALA A 340 26.41 -18.86 12.37
CA ALA A 340 26.05 -20.25 12.66
C ALA A 340 26.50 -21.23 11.58
N VAL A 341 26.32 -20.88 10.30
CA VAL A 341 26.76 -21.70 9.16
C VAL A 341 28.30 -21.77 9.09
N ALA A 342 28.99 -20.67 9.35
CA ALA A 342 30.45 -20.66 9.41
C ALA A 342 31.00 -21.55 10.55
N LYS A 343 30.37 -21.50 11.75
CA LYS A 343 30.71 -22.40 12.87
C LYS A 343 30.48 -23.87 12.49
N LYS A 344 29.39 -24.21 11.82
CA LYS A 344 29.08 -25.59 11.44
C LYS A 344 30.07 -26.14 10.40
N LYS A 345 30.56 -25.30 9.47
CA LYS A 345 31.63 -25.70 8.53
C LYS A 345 32.99 -25.90 9.20
N ALA A 346 33.30 -25.12 10.21
CA ALA A 346 34.57 -25.26 10.99
C ALA A 346 34.60 -26.44 11.93
N THR A 347 33.41 -27.04 12.26
CA THR A 347 33.34 -28.25 13.11
C THR A 347 33.24 -29.55 12.32
N THR A 348 33.12 -29.47 10.98
CA THR A 348 33.04 -30.63 10.08
C THR A 348 34.30 -30.81 9.20
N SER A 349 35.27 -29.95 9.33
CA SER A 349 36.64 -30.08 8.83
C SER A 349 37.61 -30.44 9.96
#